data_2669fa5cfd6bffe569bbcd2727acd57b
#
_entry.id   2669fa5cfd6bffe569bbcd2727acd57b
#
_cell.length_a   1.000
_cell.length_b   1.000
_cell.length_c   1.000
_cell.angle_alpha   90.00
_cell.angle_beta   90.00
_cell.angle_gamma   90.00
#
_symmetry.space_group_name_H-M   'P 1'
#
loop_
_entity.id
_entity.type
_entity.pdbx_description
1 polymer ?
#
loop_
_entity_poly.entity_id
_entity_poly.type
_entity_poly.pdbx_seq_one_letter_code
_entity_poly.pdbx_strand_id
1 'polypeptide(L)'
;TLLIEPISADARILALSPRANRILVEAGPQLLTYKLDNPHPEISWSSLWSKVWYESYDKPEYIWQSTAANAEFEPKMSLAPLTYGTLKAAFYAMLLAAPLAIAAAIFTAYFMAPGMRRKVKPVIELMEALPTVILGFFAGLFLAPYVEGHLPGIFSLLLLTPLGILAAGFAWTRLPADFRQRVPDGWEAAVLIPVVLLVGWFALGMSPVLENWFFGGDMRMWISNDLGITFDQRNALIVGLAMGFAVIPNIFSIAEDAVFSVPKSLTLGS
;
A
#
# COMPACT_ATOMS: atom_id res chain seq x y z
N THR A 1 -10.03 11.66 -31.51
CA THR A 1 -10.55 12.57 -32.57
C THR A 1 -11.35 13.64 -31.85
N LEU A 2 -10.90 14.91 -31.94
CA LEU A 2 -11.55 16.04 -31.25
C LEU A 2 -12.69 16.64 -32.13
N LEU A 3 -12.45 16.74 -33.43
CA LEU A 3 -13.43 17.30 -34.36
C LEU A 3 -13.16 16.72 -35.76
N ILE A 4 -14.19 16.41 -36.50
CA ILE A 4 -14.13 16.07 -37.92
C ILE A 4 -15.00 17.10 -38.65
N GLU A 5 -14.39 18.02 -39.39
CA GLU A 5 -15.08 18.93 -40.27
C GLU A 5 -14.90 18.47 -41.72
N PRO A 6 -15.95 18.41 -42.53
CA PRO A 6 -15.84 18.13 -43.93
C PRO A 6 -15.21 19.34 -44.65
N ILE A 7 -14.04 19.14 -45.17
CA ILE A 7 -13.35 20.11 -46.02
C ILE A 7 -13.38 19.58 -47.47
N SER A 8 -13.26 20.46 -48.47
CA SER A 8 -13.21 20.04 -49.90
C SER A 8 -12.09 19.02 -50.16
N ALA A 9 -12.30 18.15 -51.13
CA ALA A 9 -11.39 17.04 -51.45
C ALA A 9 -9.92 17.48 -51.76
N ASP A 10 -9.72 18.75 -52.13
CA ASP A 10 -8.39 19.31 -52.47
C ASP A 10 -7.74 20.11 -51.32
N ALA A 11 -8.17 19.87 -50.08
CA ALA A 11 -7.61 20.56 -48.93
C ALA A 11 -6.20 20.07 -48.55
N ARG A 12 -5.27 21.00 -48.38
CA ARG A 12 -3.88 20.74 -47.95
C ARG A 12 -3.57 21.51 -46.66
N ILE A 13 -2.97 20.85 -45.71
CA ILE A 13 -2.41 21.53 -44.49
C ILE A 13 -1.10 22.17 -44.94
N LEU A 14 -1.00 23.50 -44.82
CA LEU A 14 0.19 24.24 -45.23
C LEU A 14 1.12 24.49 -44.05
N ALA A 15 0.59 24.86 -42.90
CA ALA A 15 1.39 25.18 -41.71
C ALA A 15 0.61 25.08 -40.42
N LEU A 16 1.35 24.74 -39.34
CA LEU A 16 0.93 24.93 -37.98
C LEU A 16 1.59 26.19 -37.43
N SER A 17 0.83 26.95 -36.60
CA SER A 17 1.42 28.08 -35.88
C SER A 17 2.49 27.61 -34.90
N PRO A 18 3.51 28.41 -34.58
CA PRO A 18 4.55 28.04 -33.59
C PRO A 18 4.01 27.70 -32.21
N ARG A 19 2.81 28.19 -31.88
CA ARG A 19 2.11 27.89 -30.60
C ARG A 19 1.12 26.73 -30.72
N ALA A 20 1.09 26.01 -31.85
CA ALA A 20 0.18 24.92 -32.14
C ALA A 20 -1.32 25.26 -31.94
N ASN A 21 -1.69 26.54 -31.96
CA ASN A 21 -3.04 27.02 -31.73
C ASN A 21 -3.79 27.46 -33.01
N ARG A 22 -3.18 27.31 -34.20
CA ARG A 22 -3.79 27.60 -35.49
C ARG A 22 -3.26 26.67 -36.55
N ILE A 23 -4.13 26.27 -37.46
CA ILE A 23 -3.80 25.51 -38.66
C ILE A 23 -4.16 26.39 -39.85
N LEU A 24 -3.23 26.51 -40.78
CA LEU A 24 -3.47 27.10 -42.10
C LEU A 24 -3.73 25.98 -43.08
N VAL A 25 -4.88 26.06 -43.75
CA VAL A 25 -5.32 25.05 -44.72
C VAL A 25 -5.61 25.77 -46.06
N GLU A 26 -5.05 25.24 -47.12
CA GLU A 26 -5.41 25.61 -48.51
C GLU A 26 -6.58 24.73 -48.94
N ALA A 27 -7.69 25.35 -49.34
CA ALA A 27 -8.87 24.66 -49.84
C ALA A 27 -9.22 25.26 -51.23
N GLY A 28 -8.66 24.71 -52.29
CA GLY A 28 -8.76 25.29 -53.64
C GLY A 28 -8.11 26.69 -53.67
N PRO A 29 -8.81 27.73 -54.15
CA PRO A 29 -8.28 29.10 -54.19
C PRO A 29 -8.33 29.85 -52.89
N GLN A 30 -8.83 29.24 -51.78
CA GLN A 30 -9.04 29.89 -50.49
C GLN A 30 -8.05 29.41 -49.45
N LEU A 31 -7.52 30.35 -48.63
CA LEU A 31 -6.74 30.07 -47.45
C LEU A 31 -7.63 30.20 -46.23
N LEU A 32 -7.80 29.08 -45.52
CA LEU A 32 -8.60 28.99 -44.32
C LEU A 32 -7.69 28.90 -43.10
N THR A 33 -8.01 29.65 -42.06
CA THR A 33 -7.30 29.58 -40.78
C THR A 33 -8.22 29.02 -39.72
N TYR A 34 -7.89 27.84 -39.22
CA TYR A 34 -8.61 27.24 -38.09
C TYR A 34 -7.90 27.54 -36.79
N LYS A 35 -8.64 28.03 -35.82
CA LYS A 35 -8.13 28.17 -34.43
C LYS A 35 -8.29 26.86 -33.72
N LEU A 36 -7.19 26.35 -33.16
CA LEU A 36 -7.18 25.20 -32.28
C LEU A 36 -7.18 25.68 -30.85
N ASP A 37 -8.17 25.25 -30.06
CA ASP A 37 -8.22 25.45 -28.63
C ASP A 37 -8.01 24.08 -27.96
N ASN A 38 -6.77 23.65 -27.88
CA ASN A 38 -6.36 22.42 -27.24
C ASN A 38 -5.06 22.69 -26.45
N PRO A 39 -5.18 23.25 -25.25
CA PRO A 39 -4.03 23.62 -24.42
C PRO A 39 -3.21 22.39 -23.95
N HIS A 40 -3.82 21.21 -23.94
CA HIS A 40 -3.22 19.96 -23.48
C HIS A 40 -3.43 18.83 -24.50
N PRO A 41 -2.73 18.88 -25.67
CA PRO A 41 -2.86 17.88 -26.74
C PRO A 41 -2.40 16.48 -26.30
N GLU A 42 -1.54 16.39 -25.29
CA GLU A 42 -1.02 15.17 -24.69
C GLU A 42 -2.06 14.40 -23.87
N ILE A 43 -3.17 15.07 -23.44
CA ILE A 43 -4.19 14.46 -22.57
C ILE A 43 -5.42 14.07 -23.40
N SER A 44 -5.74 12.80 -23.40
CA SER A 44 -6.98 12.24 -23.94
C SER A 44 -7.43 11.03 -23.11
N TRP A 45 -8.70 10.65 -23.21
CA TRP A 45 -9.16 9.41 -22.55
C TRP A 45 -8.35 8.19 -22.96
N SER A 46 -7.92 8.14 -24.23
CA SER A 46 -7.08 7.06 -24.73
C SER A 46 -5.69 7.10 -24.10
N SER A 47 -5.04 8.27 -24.02
CA SER A 47 -3.70 8.38 -23.42
C SER A 47 -3.71 8.10 -21.91
N LEU A 48 -4.82 8.38 -21.22
CA LEU A 48 -4.95 8.12 -19.78
C LEU A 48 -5.17 6.63 -19.46
N TRP A 49 -5.92 5.89 -20.29
CA TRP A 49 -6.37 4.54 -19.94
C TRP A 49 -5.95 3.44 -20.90
N SER A 50 -5.41 3.79 -22.10
CA SER A 50 -4.92 2.81 -23.07
C SER A 50 -3.40 2.81 -23.12
N LYS A 51 -2.85 1.77 -23.70
CA LYS A 51 -1.41 1.73 -24.00
C LYS A 51 -1.09 2.74 -25.10
N VAL A 52 -0.06 3.54 -24.87
CA VAL A 52 0.44 4.53 -25.83
C VAL A 52 1.82 4.10 -26.31
N TRP A 53 2.05 4.23 -27.60
CA TRP A 53 3.37 3.99 -28.17
C TRP A 53 4.16 5.31 -28.17
N TYR A 54 5.08 5.42 -27.23
CA TYR A 54 5.99 6.56 -27.10
C TYR A 54 7.22 6.37 -28.00
N GLU A 55 7.82 7.45 -28.46
CA GLU A 55 8.88 7.46 -29.46
C GLU A 55 10.10 6.59 -29.10
N SER A 56 10.44 6.49 -27.82
CA SER A 56 11.61 5.74 -27.34
C SER A 56 11.30 4.29 -26.90
N TYR A 57 10.09 3.75 -27.22
CA TYR A 57 9.66 2.44 -26.77
C TYR A 57 9.41 1.48 -27.92
N ASP A 58 9.80 0.22 -27.78
CA ASP A 58 9.64 -0.82 -28.81
C ASP A 58 8.17 -1.24 -29.01
N LYS A 59 7.31 -1.00 -28.02
CA LYS A 59 5.89 -1.39 -28.03
C LYS A 59 5.03 -0.42 -27.24
N PRO A 60 3.69 -0.41 -27.47
CA PRO A 60 2.77 0.38 -26.66
C PRO A 60 2.74 -0.09 -25.20
N GLU A 61 2.93 0.83 -24.26
CA GLU A 61 2.99 0.55 -22.83
C GLU A 61 2.17 1.56 -22.00
N TYR A 62 1.88 1.18 -20.74
CA TYR A 62 1.30 2.07 -19.74
C TYR A 62 2.42 2.74 -18.97
N ILE A 63 2.62 4.05 -19.15
CA ILE A 63 3.69 4.77 -18.46
C ILE A 63 3.14 6.03 -17.83
N TRP A 64 3.57 6.27 -16.61
CA TRP A 64 3.37 7.53 -15.90
C TRP A 64 4.71 8.22 -15.69
N GLN A 65 4.89 9.34 -16.36
CA GLN A 65 6.02 10.24 -16.17
C GLN A 65 5.58 11.65 -16.55
N SER A 66 5.22 12.47 -15.57
CA SER A 66 4.64 13.79 -15.77
C SER A 66 5.67 14.88 -16.05
N THR A 67 6.90 14.70 -15.58
CA THR A 67 8.00 15.68 -15.71
C THR A 67 9.34 15.00 -15.98
N ALA A 68 10.23 15.71 -16.65
CA ALA A 68 11.65 15.36 -16.75
C ALA A 68 12.53 16.63 -16.70
N ALA A 69 13.82 16.42 -16.53
CA ALA A 69 14.80 17.52 -16.49
C ALA A 69 15.09 18.12 -17.87
N ASN A 70 14.64 17.49 -18.96
CA ASN A 70 14.97 17.87 -20.32
C ASN A 70 13.83 18.67 -20.95
N ALA A 71 14.18 19.65 -21.79
CA ALA A 71 13.22 20.50 -22.51
C ALA A 71 12.46 19.76 -23.64
N GLU A 72 13.01 18.66 -24.15
CA GLU A 72 12.43 17.82 -25.22
C GLU A 72 11.65 16.62 -24.67
N PHE A 73 11.05 16.78 -23.50
CA PHE A 73 10.35 15.70 -22.82
C PHE A 73 8.89 15.60 -23.27
N GLU A 74 8.48 14.41 -23.65
CA GLU A 74 7.08 14.07 -23.91
C GLU A 74 6.42 13.56 -22.60
N PRO A 75 5.41 14.28 -22.04
CA PRO A 75 4.71 13.82 -20.84
C PRO A 75 3.96 12.51 -21.09
N LYS A 76 4.14 11.54 -20.19
CA LYS A 76 3.46 10.26 -20.23
C LYS A 76 2.45 10.18 -19.10
N MET A 77 1.16 10.16 -19.42
CA MET A 77 0.07 10.42 -18.50
C MET A 77 -0.86 9.23 -18.26
N SER A 78 -0.37 7.99 -18.42
CA SER A 78 -1.21 6.81 -18.17
C SER A 78 -1.58 6.70 -16.69
N LEU A 79 -2.87 6.72 -16.36
CA LEU A 79 -3.40 6.52 -15.02
C LEU A 79 -3.47 5.04 -14.62
N ALA A 80 -3.40 4.12 -15.59
CA ALA A 80 -3.52 2.69 -15.33
C ALA A 80 -2.49 2.17 -14.30
N PRO A 81 -1.17 2.44 -14.40
CA PRO A 81 -0.21 1.98 -13.40
C PRO A 81 -0.42 2.61 -12.02
N LEU A 82 -0.84 3.88 -11.96
CA LEU A 82 -1.13 4.55 -10.69
C LEU A 82 -2.34 3.94 -9.98
N THR A 83 -3.43 3.73 -10.73
CA THR A 83 -4.66 3.12 -10.21
C THR A 83 -4.38 1.70 -9.71
N TYR A 84 -3.69 0.89 -10.53
CA TYR A 84 -3.32 -0.47 -10.14
C TYR A 84 -2.43 -0.49 -8.89
N GLY A 85 -1.41 0.37 -8.83
CA GLY A 85 -0.52 0.48 -7.68
C GLY A 85 -1.27 0.88 -6.40
N THR A 86 -2.19 1.84 -6.50
CA THR A 86 -3.01 2.30 -5.36
C THR A 86 -3.95 1.20 -4.87
N LEU A 87 -4.67 0.52 -5.78
CA LEU A 87 -5.54 -0.61 -5.42
C LEU A 87 -4.77 -1.77 -4.79
N LYS A 88 -3.61 -2.09 -5.34
CA LYS A 88 -2.72 -3.12 -4.79
C LYS A 88 -2.24 -2.77 -3.38
N ALA A 89 -1.81 -1.53 -3.16
CA ALA A 89 -1.37 -1.05 -1.84
C ALA A 89 -2.53 -1.05 -0.83
N ALA A 90 -3.72 -0.58 -1.24
CA ALA A 90 -4.92 -0.61 -0.41
C ALA A 90 -5.33 -2.05 -0.04
N PHE A 91 -5.25 -2.98 -0.98
CA PHE A 91 -5.51 -4.40 -0.71
C PHE A 91 -4.57 -4.98 0.35
N TYR A 92 -3.26 -4.72 0.23
CA TYR A 92 -2.29 -5.17 1.24
C TYR A 92 -2.50 -4.51 2.59
N ALA A 93 -2.83 -3.21 2.61
CA ALA A 93 -3.16 -2.50 3.84
C ALA A 93 -4.36 -3.14 4.56
N MET A 94 -5.45 -3.40 3.84
CA MET A 94 -6.66 -4.01 4.40
C MET A 94 -6.46 -5.46 4.81
N LEU A 95 -5.68 -6.24 4.04
CA LEU A 95 -5.36 -7.63 4.37
C LEU A 95 -4.64 -7.75 5.73
N LEU A 96 -3.81 -6.77 6.07
CA LEU A 96 -3.11 -6.71 7.34
C LEU A 96 -3.96 -6.05 8.43
N ALA A 97 -4.51 -4.86 8.15
CA ALA A 97 -5.14 -4.01 9.14
C ALA A 97 -6.49 -4.56 9.64
N ALA A 98 -7.35 -5.02 8.73
CA ALA A 98 -8.71 -5.41 9.10
C ALA A 98 -8.74 -6.61 10.07
N PRO A 99 -8.05 -7.74 9.83
CA PRO A 99 -8.05 -8.85 10.76
C PRO A 99 -7.47 -8.48 12.13
N LEU A 100 -6.35 -7.71 12.14
CA LEU A 100 -5.69 -7.32 13.38
C LEU A 100 -6.56 -6.36 14.21
N ALA A 101 -7.13 -5.35 13.57
CA ALA A 101 -7.95 -4.35 14.24
C ALA A 101 -9.25 -4.96 14.79
N ILE A 102 -9.94 -5.80 14.01
CA ILE A 102 -11.16 -6.49 14.44
C ILE A 102 -10.86 -7.45 15.60
N ALA A 103 -9.80 -8.25 15.48
CA ALA A 103 -9.40 -9.16 16.57
C ALA A 103 -9.04 -8.39 17.84
N ALA A 104 -8.31 -7.27 17.72
CA ALA A 104 -7.98 -6.40 18.84
C ALA A 104 -9.25 -5.78 19.46
N ALA A 105 -10.21 -5.32 18.66
CA ALA A 105 -11.47 -4.77 19.13
C ALA A 105 -12.29 -5.82 19.92
N ILE A 106 -12.44 -7.03 19.39
CA ILE A 106 -13.13 -8.14 20.06
C ILE A 106 -12.42 -8.46 21.37
N PHE A 107 -11.09 -8.58 21.36
CA PHE A 107 -10.32 -8.85 22.56
C PHE A 107 -10.51 -7.76 23.62
N THR A 108 -10.42 -6.50 23.22
CA THR A 108 -10.59 -5.35 24.12
C THR A 108 -12.00 -5.28 24.72
N ALA A 109 -13.01 -5.62 23.91
CA ALA A 109 -14.40 -5.57 24.35
C ALA A 109 -14.78 -6.68 25.34
N TYR A 110 -14.32 -7.93 25.11
CA TYR A 110 -14.79 -9.10 25.87
C TYR A 110 -13.78 -9.61 26.90
N PHE A 111 -12.49 -9.52 26.64
CA PHE A 111 -11.47 -10.21 27.43
C PHE A 111 -10.55 -9.28 28.22
N MET A 112 -10.42 -8.02 27.82
CA MET A 112 -9.47 -7.12 28.45
C MET A 112 -10.00 -6.55 29.77
N ALA A 113 -9.17 -6.57 30.83
CA ALA A 113 -9.51 -5.94 32.10
C ALA A 113 -9.76 -4.43 31.94
N PRO A 114 -10.75 -3.84 32.66
CA PRO A 114 -11.06 -2.41 32.57
C PRO A 114 -9.86 -1.48 32.86
N GLY A 115 -8.97 -1.91 33.77
CA GLY A 115 -7.74 -1.17 34.09
C GLY A 115 -6.74 -1.14 32.96
N MET A 116 -6.59 -2.25 32.24
CA MET A 116 -5.73 -2.34 31.04
C MET A 116 -6.33 -1.58 29.87
N ARG A 117 -7.63 -1.72 29.63
CA ARG A 117 -8.36 -1.02 28.56
C ARG A 117 -8.21 0.50 28.66
N ARG A 118 -8.28 1.06 29.89
CA ARG A 118 -8.06 2.50 30.12
C ARG A 118 -6.66 2.99 29.71
N LYS A 119 -5.68 2.09 29.60
CA LYS A 119 -4.32 2.41 29.13
C LYS A 119 -4.17 2.17 27.64
N VAL A 120 -4.74 1.10 27.10
CA VAL A 120 -4.58 0.69 25.70
C VAL A 120 -5.38 1.59 24.76
N LYS A 121 -6.64 1.92 25.10
CA LYS A 121 -7.50 2.72 24.25
C LYS A 121 -6.89 4.09 23.88
N PRO A 122 -6.37 4.89 24.83
CA PRO A 122 -5.71 6.16 24.48
C PRO A 122 -4.47 6.00 23.59
N VAL A 123 -3.74 4.89 23.72
CA VAL A 123 -2.57 4.63 22.85
C VAL A 123 -3.02 4.41 21.41
N ILE A 124 -4.10 3.65 21.20
CA ILE A 124 -4.66 3.44 19.86
C ILE A 124 -5.21 4.75 19.28
N GLU A 125 -5.92 5.55 20.10
CA GLU A 125 -6.43 6.87 19.67
C GLU A 125 -5.29 7.84 19.32
N LEU A 126 -4.15 7.80 20.04
CA LEU A 126 -2.96 8.58 19.66
C LEU A 126 -2.35 8.14 18.34
N MET A 127 -2.44 6.86 17.99
CA MET A 127 -1.99 6.40 16.66
C MET A 127 -2.83 7.01 15.52
N GLU A 128 -4.13 7.23 15.74
CA GLU A 128 -5.02 7.89 14.78
C GLU A 128 -4.62 9.36 14.53
N ALA A 129 -4.08 10.02 15.54
CA ALA A 129 -3.62 11.41 15.46
C ALA A 129 -2.31 11.58 14.68
N LEU A 130 -1.61 10.50 14.31
CA LEU A 130 -0.36 10.58 13.56
C LEU A 130 -0.62 11.09 12.13
N PRO A 131 0.07 12.15 11.67
CA PRO A 131 -0.08 12.63 10.31
C PRO A 131 0.37 11.57 9.30
N THR A 132 -0.52 11.19 8.37
CA THR A 132 -0.25 10.16 7.35
C THR A 132 0.96 10.48 6.46
N VAL A 133 1.25 11.78 6.25
CA VAL A 133 2.43 12.24 5.52
C VAL A 133 3.72 11.83 6.25
N ILE A 134 3.75 11.96 7.58
CA ILE A 134 4.91 11.53 8.39
C ILE A 134 5.09 10.02 8.32
N LEU A 135 4.00 9.25 8.38
CA LEU A 135 4.05 7.80 8.22
C LEU A 135 4.56 7.40 6.84
N GLY A 136 4.11 8.07 5.78
CA GLY A 136 4.60 7.82 4.42
C GLY A 136 6.09 8.15 4.26
N PHE A 137 6.54 9.25 4.84
CA PHE A 137 7.95 9.64 4.86
C PHE A 137 8.81 8.62 5.62
N PHE A 138 8.37 8.21 6.81
CA PHE A 138 9.03 7.18 7.60
C PHE A 138 9.09 5.84 6.86
N ALA A 139 7.98 5.45 6.22
CA ALA A 139 7.93 4.22 5.42
C ALA A 139 8.92 4.23 4.25
N GLY A 140 9.04 5.35 3.53
CA GLY A 140 9.93 5.47 2.38
C GLY A 140 11.42 5.59 2.73
N LEU A 141 11.76 6.22 3.86
CA LEU A 141 13.16 6.47 4.23
C LEU A 141 13.75 5.44 5.19
N PHE A 142 12.93 4.86 6.06
CA PHE A 142 13.42 3.93 7.10
C PHE A 142 12.87 2.53 6.90
N LEU A 143 11.55 2.37 6.75
CA LEU A 143 10.94 1.05 6.66
C LEU A 143 11.34 0.34 5.37
N ALA A 144 11.32 1.02 4.22
CA ALA A 144 11.62 0.41 2.93
C ALA A 144 13.06 -0.15 2.87
N PRO A 145 14.13 0.60 3.21
CA PRO A 145 15.49 0.05 3.27
C PRO A 145 15.66 -1.06 4.29
N TYR A 146 14.97 -0.94 5.43
CA TYR A 146 15.03 -1.96 6.48
C TYR A 146 14.41 -3.29 6.02
N VAL A 147 13.21 -3.24 5.43
CA VAL A 147 12.52 -4.41 4.88
C VAL A 147 13.33 -5.03 3.74
N GLU A 148 13.89 -4.21 2.85
CA GLU A 148 14.75 -4.66 1.77
C GLU A 148 15.94 -5.49 2.25
N GLY A 149 16.61 -5.06 3.33
CA GLY A 149 17.74 -5.78 3.91
C GLY A 149 17.36 -6.98 4.79
N HIS A 150 16.07 -7.19 5.07
CA HIS A 150 15.60 -8.24 5.98
C HIS A 150 14.37 -9.00 5.43
N LEU A 151 14.24 -9.12 4.12
CA LEU A 151 13.07 -9.74 3.47
C LEU A 151 12.71 -11.11 4.04
N PRO A 152 13.62 -12.10 4.15
CA PRO A 152 13.28 -13.40 4.74
C PRO A 152 12.83 -13.30 6.19
N GLY A 153 13.44 -12.38 6.95
CA GLY A 153 13.06 -12.10 8.35
C GLY A 153 11.65 -11.53 8.47
N ILE A 154 11.24 -10.63 7.58
CA ILE A 154 9.88 -10.06 7.55
C ILE A 154 8.84 -11.13 7.22
N PHE A 155 9.07 -11.98 6.22
CA PHE A 155 8.18 -13.11 5.94
C PHE A 155 8.14 -14.11 7.10
N SER A 156 9.28 -14.39 7.73
CA SER A 156 9.36 -15.23 8.93
C SER A 156 8.58 -14.62 10.09
N LEU A 157 8.63 -13.31 10.28
CA LEU A 157 7.90 -12.60 11.32
C LEU A 157 6.39 -12.76 11.13
N LEU A 158 5.88 -12.62 9.90
CA LEU A 158 4.46 -12.82 9.59
C LEU A 158 3.98 -14.25 9.90
N LEU A 159 4.84 -15.25 9.72
CA LEU A 159 4.52 -16.64 10.00
C LEU A 159 4.73 -16.98 11.49
N LEU A 160 5.86 -16.58 12.06
CA LEU A 160 6.24 -16.97 13.43
C LEU A 160 5.47 -16.22 14.51
N THR A 161 4.97 -15.01 14.25
CA THR A 161 4.21 -14.26 15.24
C THR A 161 2.91 -14.97 15.65
N PRO A 162 2.00 -15.36 14.73
CA PRO A 162 0.82 -16.11 15.14
C PRO A 162 1.16 -17.46 15.77
N LEU A 163 2.17 -18.17 15.27
CA LEU A 163 2.64 -19.43 15.86
C LEU A 163 3.21 -19.23 17.26
N GLY A 164 3.98 -18.17 17.48
CA GLY A 164 4.53 -17.81 18.78
C GLY A 164 3.44 -17.47 19.80
N ILE A 165 2.42 -16.72 19.39
CA ILE A 165 1.25 -16.41 20.23
C ILE A 165 0.50 -17.69 20.60
N LEU A 166 0.24 -18.57 19.64
CA LEU A 166 -0.41 -19.87 19.90
C LEU A 166 0.41 -20.76 20.84
N ALA A 167 1.72 -20.83 20.60
CA ALA A 167 2.63 -21.60 21.47
C ALA A 167 2.68 -21.02 22.89
N ALA A 168 2.72 -19.69 23.03
CA ALA A 168 2.68 -19.04 24.32
C ALA A 168 1.33 -19.28 25.04
N GLY A 169 0.22 -19.20 24.32
CA GLY A 169 -1.10 -19.53 24.86
C GLY A 169 -1.18 -20.98 25.34
N PHE A 170 -0.68 -21.92 24.53
CA PHE A 170 -0.58 -23.32 24.93
C PHE A 170 0.33 -23.51 26.15
N ALA A 171 1.51 -22.91 26.16
CA ALA A 171 2.41 -22.95 27.31
C ALA A 171 1.76 -22.37 28.57
N TRP A 172 1.01 -21.27 28.43
CA TRP A 172 0.26 -20.66 29.52
C TRP A 172 -0.73 -21.65 30.19
N THR A 173 -1.44 -22.45 29.39
CA THR A 173 -2.38 -23.45 29.93
C THR A 173 -1.68 -24.58 30.73
N ARG A 174 -0.39 -24.81 30.47
CA ARG A 174 0.42 -25.87 31.12
C ARG A 174 1.13 -25.37 32.38
N LEU A 175 1.13 -24.05 32.68
CA LEU A 175 1.74 -23.51 33.88
C LEU A 175 0.94 -23.87 35.10
N PRO A 176 1.62 -24.09 36.29
CA PRO A 176 0.98 -24.30 37.57
C PRO A 176 0.01 -23.17 37.90
N ALA A 177 -1.10 -23.53 38.62
CA ALA A 177 -2.13 -22.56 38.99
C ALA A 177 -1.56 -21.39 39.81
N ASP A 178 -0.63 -21.66 40.72
CA ASP A 178 0.01 -20.66 41.58
C ASP A 178 0.75 -19.56 40.75
N PHE A 179 1.30 -19.93 39.60
CA PHE A 179 1.96 -18.97 38.70
C PHE A 179 0.96 -18.14 37.91
N ARG A 180 -0.10 -18.80 37.38
CA ARG A 180 -1.15 -18.11 36.62
C ARG A 180 -1.92 -17.11 37.48
N GLN A 181 -2.19 -17.45 38.75
CA GLN A 181 -2.90 -16.58 39.69
C GLN A 181 -2.14 -15.30 40.09
N ARG A 182 -0.84 -15.21 39.78
CA ARG A 182 -0.06 -13.97 39.96
C ARG A 182 -0.38 -12.90 38.96
N VAL A 183 -0.92 -13.29 37.79
CA VAL A 183 -1.37 -12.34 36.76
C VAL A 183 -2.86 -12.08 37.02
N PRO A 184 -3.27 -10.82 37.21
CA PRO A 184 -4.68 -10.47 37.39
C PRO A 184 -5.49 -10.84 36.13
N ASP A 185 -6.73 -11.28 36.34
CA ASP A 185 -7.63 -11.64 35.24
C ASP A 185 -7.78 -10.49 34.26
N GLY A 186 -7.66 -10.82 32.95
CA GLY A 186 -7.72 -9.86 31.85
C GLY A 186 -6.42 -9.07 31.60
N TRP A 187 -5.31 -9.40 32.28
CA TRP A 187 -3.97 -8.87 32.01
C TRP A 187 -3.07 -9.87 31.26
N GLU A 188 -3.58 -11.05 30.94
CA GLU A 188 -2.83 -12.11 30.26
C GLU A 188 -2.24 -11.64 28.92
N ALA A 189 -2.94 -10.72 28.24
CA ALA A 189 -2.42 -10.11 27.00
C ALA A 189 -1.11 -9.36 27.20
N ALA A 190 -0.87 -8.78 28.39
CA ALA A 190 0.40 -8.11 28.69
C ALA A 190 1.58 -9.09 28.71
N VAL A 191 1.33 -10.36 29.03
CA VAL A 191 2.34 -11.43 29.00
C VAL A 191 2.74 -11.77 27.56
N LEU A 192 1.87 -11.53 26.57
CA LEU A 192 2.19 -11.75 25.17
C LEU A 192 3.14 -10.69 24.58
N ILE A 193 3.23 -9.50 25.19
CA ILE A 193 4.13 -8.44 24.71
C ILE A 193 5.59 -8.92 24.62
N PRO A 194 6.20 -9.46 25.71
CA PRO A 194 7.56 -9.97 25.61
C PRO A 194 7.69 -11.16 24.64
N VAL A 195 6.65 -11.98 24.48
CA VAL A 195 6.64 -13.08 23.50
C VAL A 195 6.72 -12.54 22.09
N VAL A 196 5.89 -11.56 21.74
CA VAL A 196 5.89 -10.94 20.39
C VAL A 196 7.24 -10.27 20.11
N LEU A 197 7.81 -9.56 21.10
CA LEU A 197 9.12 -8.93 20.97
C LEU A 197 10.26 -9.97 20.76
N LEU A 198 10.23 -11.08 21.49
CA LEU A 198 11.19 -12.17 21.35
C LEU A 198 11.07 -12.87 20.00
N VAL A 199 9.84 -13.16 19.56
CA VAL A 199 9.59 -13.76 18.25
C VAL A 199 10.03 -12.81 17.13
N GLY A 200 9.72 -11.52 17.26
CA GLY A 200 10.14 -10.50 16.30
C GLY A 200 11.67 -10.39 16.22
N TRP A 201 12.34 -10.32 17.37
CA TRP A 201 13.79 -10.30 17.42
C TRP A 201 14.42 -11.55 16.80
N PHE A 202 13.87 -12.72 17.12
CA PHE A 202 14.33 -14.00 16.56
C PHE A 202 14.14 -14.07 15.07
N ALA A 203 12.93 -13.73 14.56
CA ALA A 203 12.60 -13.77 13.14
C ALA A 203 13.50 -12.84 12.31
N LEU A 204 13.72 -11.62 12.79
CA LEU A 204 14.60 -10.66 12.11
C LEU A 204 16.07 -11.07 12.21
N GLY A 205 16.52 -11.60 13.36
CA GLY A 205 17.86 -12.11 13.53
C GLY A 205 18.19 -13.33 12.66
N MET A 206 17.14 -14.13 12.33
CA MET A 206 17.28 -15.27 11.41
C MET A 206 17.37 -14.87 9.94
N SER A 207 17.09 -13.61 9.59
CA SER A 207 17.05 -13.15 8.19
C SER A 207 18.33 -13.51 7.41
N PRO A 208 19.56 -13.23 7.86
CA PRO A 208 20.77 -13.57 7.12
C PRO A 208 20.97 -15.09 6.95
N VAL A 209 20.55 -15.87 7.94
CA VAL A 209 20.68 -17.35 7.89
C VAL A 209 19.74 -17.90 6.84
N LEU A 210 18.47 -17.45 6.83
CA LEU A 210 17.48 -17.86 5.84
C LEU A 210 17.86 -17.42 4.43
N GLU A 211 18.43 -16.21 4.31
CA GLU A 211 18.88 -15.66 3.04
C GLU A 211 19.99 -16.53 2.41
N ASN A 212 20.97 -16.95 3.22
CA ASN A 212 22.03 -17.83 2.77
C ASN A 212 21.53 -19.26 2.45
N TRP A 213 20.59 -19.80 3.23
CA TRP A 213 20.13 -21.18 3.07
C TRP A 213 19.17 -21.37 1.90
N PHE A 214 18.27 -20.43 1.68
CA PHE A 214 17.18 -20.60 0.72
C PHE A 214 17.30 -19.72 -0.53
N PHE A 215 18.05 -18.61 -0.46
CA PHE A 215 18.06 -17.59 -1.51
C PHE A 215 19.47 -17.26 -2.03
N GLY A 216 20.46 -18.10 -1.73
CA GLY A 216 21.83 -17.91 -2.25
C GLY A 216 22.55 -16.65 -1.74
N GLY A 217 22.08 -16.07 -0.63
CA GLY A 217 22.69 -14.91 0.02
C GLY A 217 22.04 -13.55 -0.31
N ASP A 218 21.12 -13.50 -1.30
CA ASP A 218 20.35 -12.28 -1.60
C ASP A 218 18.97 -12.65 -2.19
N MET A 219 17.95 -12.53 -1.35
CA MET A 219 16.57 -12.84 -1.74
C MET A 219 16.05 -11.93 -2.86
N ARG A 220 16.50 -10.68 -2.95
CA ARG A 220 16.08 -9.74 -4.00
C ARG A 220 16.58 -10.19 -5.36
N MET A 221 17.85 -10.58 -5.42
CA MET A 221 18.44 -11.13 -6.64
C MET A 221 17.79 -12.46 -7.03
N TRP A 222 17.48 -13.31 -6.06
CA TRP A 222 16.74 -14.54 -6.30
C TRP A 222 15.34 -14.26 -6.88
N ILE A 223 14.56 -13.32 -6.29
CA ILE A 223 13.26 -12.90 -6.82
C ILE A 223 13.36 -12.38 -8.26
N SER A 224 14.41 -11.60 -8.55
CA SER A 224 14.58 -11.00 -9.88
C SER A 224 15.03 -12.02 -10.93
N ASN A 225 15.97 -12.92 -10.58
CA ASN A 225 16.56 -13.85 -11.52
C ASN A 225 15.74 -15.13 -11.71
N ASP A 226 15.22 -15.71 -10.61
CA ASP A 226 14.52 -16.98 -10.65
C ASP A 226 13.02 -16.84 -10.86
N LEU A 227 12.39 -15.78 -10.31
CA LEU A 227 10.97 -15.52 -10.49
C LEU A 227 10.68 -14.50 -11.61
N GLY A 228 11.69 -13.81 -12.14
CA GLY A 228 11.52 -12.79 -13.16
C GLY A 228 10.75 -11.55 -12.68
N ILE A 229 10.66 -11.33 -11.36
CA ILE A 229 9.94 -10.21 -10.74
C ILE A 229 10.97 -9.17 -10.34
N THR A 230 10.94 -7.99 -10.98
CA THR A 230 11.78 -6.87 -10.58
C THR A 230 11.41 -6.40 -9.18
N PHE A 231 12.40 -6.40 -8.28
CA PHE A 231 12.22 -5.89 -6.92
C PHE A 231 12.50 -4.39 -6.88
N ASP A 232 11.51 -3.62 -6.45
CA ASP A 232 11.67 -2.20 -6.14
C ASP A 232 11.59 -2.00 -4.62
N GLN A 233 12.53 -1.24 -4.06
CA GLN A 233 12.58 -0.94 -2.63
C GLN A 233 11.29 -0.29 -2.12
N ARG A 234 10.73 0.63 -2.91
CA ARG A 234 9.48 1.35 -2.57
C ARG A 234 8.28 0.72 -3.27
N ASN A 235 8.02 -0.52 -2.96
CA ASN A 235 6.95 -1.30 -3.58
C ASN A 235 5.62 -1.18 -2.83
N ALA A 236 4.56 -1.73 -3.44
CA ALA A 236 3.20 -1.69 -2.90
C ALA A 236 3.06 -2.41 -1.54
N LEU A 237 3.94 -3.38 -1.20
CA LEU A 237 3.93 -4.04 0.10
C LEU A 237 4.32 -3.06 1.21
N ILE A 238 5.40 -2.29 1.01
CA ILE A 238 5.87 -1.29 1.97
C ILE A 238 4.81 -0.21 2.19
N VAL A 239 4.23 0.29 1.09
CA VAL A 239 3.13 1.27 1.18
C VAL A 239 1.95 0.66 1.89
N GLY A 240 1.58 -0.59 1.59
CA GLY A 240 0.49 -1.32 2.24
C GLY A 240 0.71 -1.52 3.74
N LEU A 241 1.92 -1.86 4.19
CA LEU A 241 2.27 -1.97 5.60
C LEU A 241 2.09 -0.63 6.33
N ALA A 242 2.62 0.46 5.76
CA ALA A 242 2.50 1.79 6.35
C ALA A 242 1.04 2.28 6.41
N MET A 243 0.30 2.11 5.32
CA MET A 243 -1.13 2.44 5.26
C MET A 243 -1.95 1.55 6.19
N GLY A 244 -1.64 0.25 6.27
CA GLY A 244 -2.26 -0.68 7.19
C GLY A 244 -2.13 -0.21 8.63
N PHE A 245 -0.93 0.18 9.05
CA PHE A 245 -0.68 0.74 10.37
C PHE A 245 -1.52 1.99 10.65
N ALA A 246 -1.64 2.90 9.66
CA ALA A 246 -2.42 4.12 9.78
C ALA A 246 -3.94 3.88 9.90
N VAL A 247 -4.46 2.79 9.30
CA VAL A 247 -5.90 2.49 9.25
C VAL A 247 -6.36 1.63 10.45
N ILE A 248 -5.45 0.91 11.12
CA ILE A 248 -5.78 0.06 12.28
C ILE A 248 -6.61 0.79 13.33
N PRO A 249 -6.26 2.01 13.81
CA PRO A 249 -7.03 2.69 14.85
C PRO A 249 -8.48 2.96 14.46
N ASN A 250 -8.72 3.41 13.23
CA ASN A 250 -10.05 3.67 12.70
C ASN A 250 -10.92 2.41 12.68
N ILE A 251 -10.39 1.32 12.13
CA ILE A 251 -11.11 0.03 12.09
C ILE A 251 -11.35 -0.48 13.50
N PHE A 252 -10.37 -0.36 14.40
CA PHE A 252 -10.47 -0.77 15.80
C PHE A 252 -11.61 -0.01 16.50
N SER A 253 -11.65 1.31 16.43
CA SER A 253 -12.65 2.13 17.11
C SER A 253 -14.06 1.80 16.63
N ILE A 254 -14.27 1.70 15.31
CA ILE A 254 -15.59 1.34 14.73
C ILE A 254 -16.00 -0.08 15.16
N ALA A 255 -15.08 -1.03 15.11
CA ALA A 255 -15.35 -2.42 15.48
C ALA A 255 -15.62 -2.55 16.99
N GLU A 256 -14.86 -1.85 17.85
CA GLU A 256 -15.08 -1.83 19.30
C GLU A 256 -16.46 -1.26 19.64
N ASP A 257 -16.84 -0.13 19.07
CA ASP A 257 -18.15 0.49 19.28
C ASP A 257 -19.29 -0.41 18.78
N ALA A 258 -19.11 -1.09 17.65
CA ALA A 258 -20.07 -2.06 17.13
C ALA A 258 -20.29 -3.23 18.11
N VAL A 259 -19.21 -3.78 18.66
CA VAL A 259 -19.27 -4.88 19.64
C VAL A 259 -19.97 -4.42 20.93
N PHE A 260 -19.71 -3.19 21.40
CA PHE A 260 -20.37 -2.65 22.59
C PHE A 260 -21.84 -2.31 22.40
N SER A 261 -22.27 -2.04 21.18
CA SER A 261 -23.69 -1.77 20.88
C SER A 261 -24.58 -3.01 20.95
N VAL A 262 -23.98 -4.21 21.00
CA VAL A 262 -24.75 -5.47 21.13
C VAL A 262 -25.40 -5.58 22.50
N PRO A 263 -26.74 -5.73 22.60
CA PRO A 263 -27.42 -5.89 23.87
C PRO A 263 -26.94 -7.12 24.64
N LYS A 264 -26.75 -6.97 25.96
CA LYS A 264 -26.30 -8.08 26.84
C LYS A 264 -27.23 -9.30 26.80
N SER A 265 -28.51 -9.11 26.51
CA SER A 265 -29.47 -10.21 26.36
C SER A 265 -29.13 -11.17 25.20
N LEU A 266 -28.47 -10.69 24.16
CA LEU A 266 -28.04 -11.52 23.04
C LEU A 266 -26.70 -12.21 23.31
N THR A 267 -25.84 -11.61 24.14
CA THR A 267 -24.54 -12.21 24.48
C THR A 267 -24.64 -13.28 25.58
N LEU A 268 -25.71 -13.30 26.37
CA LEU A 268 -25.96 -14.30 27.43
C LEU A 268 -26.73 -15.52 26.92
N GLY A 269 -27.23 -15.50 25.71
CA GLY A 269 -28.01 -16.58 25.07
C GLY A 269 -27.20 -17.50 24.15
N SER A 270 -25.93 -17.22 23.99
CA SER A 270 -24.97 -18.03 23.26
C SER A 270 -23.95 -18.68 24.21
#